data_c8f076486b4a8eb76f70c4962bc9cb9b
#
_entry.id   c8f076486b4a8eb76f70c4962bc9cb9b
#
_cell.length_a   1.000
_cell.length_b   1.000
_cell.length_c   1.000
_cell.angle_alpha   90.00
_cell.angle_beta   90.00
_cell.angle_gamma   90.00
#
_symmetry.space_group_name_H-M   'P 1'
#
loop_
_entity.id
_entity.type
_entity.pdbx_description
1 polymer ?
#
loop_
_entity_poly.entity_id
_entity_poly.type
_entity_poly.pdbx_seq_one_letter_code
_entity_poly.pdbx_strand_id
1 'polypeptide(L)'
;MTSHNVTIIDIGEMVLCDLCNADYTDSEDEGGILMGTYSICPTCAPGIIRDAERTGEPFVRCPAQTHFKDWVLQLRGGRNTIEITIF
;
A
#
# COMPACT_ATOMS: atom_id res chain seq x y z
N MET A 1 -22.07 -28.89 3.84
CA MET A 1 -21.44 -28.23 2.87
C MET A 1 -20.95 -26.82 3.25
N THR A 2 -20.14 -26.28 2.51
CA THR A 2 -19.53 -25.00 2.83
C THR A 2 -20.55 -23.90 2.95
N SER A 3 -20.52 -23.16 4.03
CA SER A 3 -21.44 -22.07 4.27
C SER A 3 -20.92 -20.74 3.74
N HIS A 4 -19.68 -20.69 3.30
CA HIS A 4 -19.11 -19.46 2.77
C HIS A 4 -18.16 -19.80 1.61
N ASN A 5 -17.99 -18.86 0.75
CA ASN A 5 -17.12 -18.96 -0.40
C ASN A 5 -15.92 -18.06 -0.21
N VAL A 6 -14.78 -18.54 -0.70
CA VAL A 6 -13.55 -17.73 -0.71
C VAL A 6 -13.18 -17.48 -2.17
N THR A 7 -13.03 -16.22 -2.50
CA THR A 7 -12.57 -15.80 -3.83
C THR A 7 -11.16 -15.26 -3.71
N ILE A 8 -10.28 -15.76 -4.54
CA ILE A 8 -8.90 -15.27 -4.62
C ILE A 8 -8.76 -14.45 -5.88
N ILE A 9 -8.42 -13.18 -5.73
CA ILE A 9 -8.24 -12.27 -6.84
C ILE A 9 -6.74 -12.04 -7.02
N ASP A 10 -6.25 -12.36 -8.21
CA ASP A 10 -4.86 -12.09 -8.56
C ASP A 10 -4.72 -10.62 -8.92
N ILE A 11 -3.98 -9.87 -8.11
CA ILE A 11 -3.74 -8.44 -8.34
C ILE A 11 -2.42 -8.20 -9.07
N GLY A 12 -1.65 -9.28 -9.35
CA GLY A 12 -0.36 -9.17 -10.02
C GLY A 12 0.57 -8.22 -9.30
N GLU A 13 1.17 -7.31 -10.02
CA GLU A 13 2.08 -6.31 -9.49
C GLU A 13 1.39 -4.95 -9.31
N MET A 14 0.07 -4.94 -9.22
CA MET A 14 -0.69 -3.70 -9.08
C MET A 14 -0.36 -2.99 -7.76
N VAL A 15 0.03 -1.73 -7.86
CA VAL A 15 0.32 -0.88 -6.72
C VAL A 15 -0.50 0.40 -6.82
N LEU A 16 -1.40 0.60 -5.87
CA LEU A 16 -2.25 1.77 -5.80
C LEU A 16 -2.03 2.49 -4.47
N CYS A 17 -2.17 3.80 -4.50
CA CYS A 17 -2.21 4.57 -3.25
C CYS A 17 -3.54 4.32 -2.54
N ASP A 18 -3.49 3.94 -1.28
CA ASP A 18 -4.71 3.69 -0.51
C ASP A 18 -5.48 4.96 -0.17
N LEU A 19 -4.91 6.12 -0.40
CA LEU A 19 -5.54 7.39 -0.09
C LEU A 19 -6.18 8.03 -1.33
N CYS A 20 -5.44 8.12 -2.44
CA CYS A 20 -5.92 8.79 -3.64
C CYS A 20 -6.20 7.85 -4.81
N ASN A 21 -5.90 6.57 -4.67
CA ASN A 21 -6.08 5.54 -5.70
C ASN A 21 -5.24 5.74 -6.96
N ALA A 22 -4.23 6.59 -6.90
CA ALA A 22 -3.32 6.74 -8.03
C ALA A 22 -2.58 5.43 -8.29
N ASP A 23 -2.39 5.10 -9.55
CA ASP A 23 -1.74 3.85 -9.96
C ASP A 23 -0.23 4.06 -10.04
N TYR A 24 0.50 3.32 -9.23
CA TYR A 24 1.96 3.37 -9.18
C TYR A 24 2.60 2.09 -9.70
N THR A 25 1.82 1.23 -10.35
CA THR A 25 2.31 -0.09 -10.80
C THR A 25 3.56 0.01 -11.65
N ASP A 26 3.61 0.98 -12.54
CA ASP A 26 4.75 1.17 -13.43
C ASP A 26 5.53 2.46 -13.11
N SER A 27 5.29 3.04 -11.94
CA SER A 27 5.92 4.31 -11.56
C SER A 27 7.34 4.07 -11.05
N GLU A 28 8.23 4.99 -11.38
CA GLU A 28 9.59 5.01 -10.84
C GLU A 28 9.73 6.02 -9.70
N ASP A 29 8.62 6.58 -9.22
CA ASP A 29 8.63 7.55 -8.13
C ASP A 29 9.12 6.90 -6.84
N GLU A 30 10.01 7.62 -6.16
CA GLU A 30 10.53 7.21 -4.85
C GLU A 30 9.73 7.89 -3.74
N GLY A 31 9.74 7.26 -2.56
CA GLY A 31 9.11 7.84 -1.40
C GLY A 31 7.81 7.14 -1.03
N GLY A 32 6.97 7.87 -0.29
CA GLY A 32 5.75 7.29 0.26
C GLY A 32 5.92 6.86 1.70
N ILE A 33 4.83 6.48 2.34
CA ILE A 33 4.83 6.02 3.74
C ILE A 33 3.86 4.88 3.91
N LEU A 34 4.04 4.13 4.99
CA LEU A 34 3.10 3.13 5.46
C LEU A 34 2.54 3.61 6.81
N MET A 35 1.23 3.75 6.90
CA MET A 35 0.56 4.12 8.14
C MET A 35 -0.47 3.03 8.46
N GLY A 36 -0.20 2.23 9.49
CA GLY A 36 -0.99 1.05 9.74
C GLY A 36 -0.90 0.09 8.57
N THR A 37 -2.05 -0.19 7.94
CA THR A 37 -2.11 -1.05 6.75
C THR A 37 -2.21 -0.26 5.45
N TYR A 38 -2.16 1.07 5.53
CA TYR A 38 -2.32 1.93 4.35
C TYR A 38 -0.97 2.28 3.75
N SER A 39 -0.83 2.02 2.45
CA SER A 39 0.32 2.45 1.66
C SER A 39 -0.03 3.77 1.01
N ILE A 40 0.68 4.82 1.39
CA ILE A 40 0.39 6.19 0.95
C ILE A 40 1.49 6.65 0.01
N CYS A 41 1.09 7.09 -1.19
CA CYS A 41 2.02 7.42 -2.26
C CYS A 41 2.88 8.65 -1.94
N PRO A 42 3.99 8.84 -2.68
CA PRO A 42 4.87 9.98 -2.43
C PRO A 42 4.20 11.35 -2.59
N THR A 43 3.14 11.44 -3.39
CA THR A 43 2.41 12.69 -3.58
C THR A 43 1.55 13.03 -2.36
N CYS A 44 0.91 12.02 -1.77
CA CYS A 44 0.06 12.20 -0.59
C CYS A 44 0.86 12.26 0.72
N ALA A 45 2.01 11.61 0.74
CA ALA A 45 2.79 11.43 1.97
C ALA A 45 3.13 12.73 2.71
N PRO A 46 3.59 13.82 2.06
CA PRO A 46 3.97 15.02 2.81
C PRO A 46 2.87 15.60 3.69
N GLY A 47 1.62 15.61 3.18
CA GLY A 47 0.48 16.11 3.95
C GLY A 47 0.14 15.21 5.12
N ILE A 48 0.16 13.89 4.89
CA ILE A 48 -0.12 12.92 5.94
C ILE A 48 0.98 12.92 7.00
N ILE A 49 2.24 13.05 6.60
CA ILE A 49 3.35 13.13 7.54
C ILE A 49 3.19 14.32 8.47
N ARG A 50 2.82 15.49 7.94
CA ARG A 50 2.57 16.66 8.77
C ARG A 50 1.48 16.43 9.80
N ASP A 51 0.39 15.81 9.37
CA ASP A 51 -0.72 15.51 10.27
C ASP A 51 -0.31 14.48 11.32
N ALA A 52 0.42 13.45 10.93
CA ALA A 52 0.88 12.41 11.84
C ALA A 52 1.85 12.98 12.89
N GLU A 53 2.75 13.86 12.48
CA GLU A 53 3.68 14.49 13.40
C GLU A 53 2.95 15.36 14.42
N ARG A 54 1.88 16.03 13.99
CA ARG A 54 1.08 16.86 14.88
C ARG A 54 0.28 16.05 15.88
N THR A 55 -0.24 14.90 15.44
CA THR A 55 -1.10 14.04 16.29
C THR A 55 -0.33 12.95 17.01
N GLY A 56 0.92 12.69 16.63
CA GLY A 56 1.73 11.65 17.22
C GLY A 56 1.46 10.25 16.65
N GLU A 57 0.78 10.15 15.52
CA GLU A 57 0.51 8.85 14.92
C GLU A 57 1.77 8.25 14.30
N PRO A 58 2.02 6.94 14.52
CA PRO A 58 3.21 6.30 13.96
C PRO A 58 3.07 6.03 12.46
N PHE A 59 4.17 6.14 11.75
CA PHE A 59 4.26 5.79 10.36
C PHE A 59 5.68 5.37 10.01
N VAL A 60 5.82 4.65 8.89
CA VAL A 60 7.12 4.19 8.39
C VAL A 60 7.36 4.82 7.02
N ARG A 61 8.52 5.41 6.83
CA ARG A 61 8.89 6.01 5.54
C ARG A 61 9.49 4.98 4.62
N CYS A 62 9.20 5.11 3.33
CA CYS A 62 9.87 4.34 2.31
C CYS A 62 11.38 4.61 2.38
N PRO A 63 12.22 3.58 2.34
CA PRO A 63 13.67 3.79 2.36
C PRO A 63 14.15 4.68 1.22
N ALA A 64 15.23 5.43 1.46
CA ALA A 64 15.80 6.29 0.45
C ALA A 64 16.22 5.47 -0.79
N GLN A 65 16.07 6.07 -1.96
CA GLN A 65 16.43 5.46 -3.24
C GLN A 65 15.66 4.18 -3.57
N THR A 66 14.47 4.03 -2.96
CA THR A 66 13.60 2.90 -3.21
C THR A 66 12.32 3.40 -3.88
N HIS A 67 11.92 2.75 -4.96
CA HIS A 67 10.66 3.08 -5.62
C HIS A 67 9.49 2.66 -4.74
N PHE A 68 8.46 3.49 -4.70
CA PHE A 68 7.26 3.22 -3.92
C PHE A 68 6.65 1.86 -4.28
N LYS A 69 6.56 1.56 -5.57
CA LYS A 69 5.99 0.28 -6.02
C LYS A 69 6.77 -0.93 -5.49
N ASP A 70 8.09 -0.87 -5.55
CA ASP A 70 8.94 -1.97 -5.12
C ASP A 70 8.81 -2.19 -3.61
N TRP A 71 8.77 -1.10 -2.86
CA TRP A 71 8.62 -1.17 -1.42
C TRP A 71 7.27 -1.77 -1.01
N VAL A 72 6.18 -1.35 -1.67
CA VAL A 72 4.85 -1.88 -1.40
C VAL A 72 4.79 -3.37 -1.72
N LEU A 73 5.35 -3.79 -2.86
CA LEU A 73 5.38 -5.21 -3.23
C LEU A 73 6.19 -6.03 -2.23
N GLN A 74 7.29 -5.49 -1.74
CA GLN A 74 8.09 -6.14 -0.72
C GLN A 74 7.31 -6.31 0.58
N LEU A 75 6.53 -5.30 0.97
CA LEU A 75 5.70 -5.36 2.18
C LEU A 75 4.61 -6.44 2.06
N ARG A 76 4.14 -6.70 0.85
CA ARG A 76 3.18 -7.79 0.61
C ARG A 76 3.81 -9.17 0.73
N GLY A 77 5.13 -9.25 0.91
CA GLY A 77 5.83 -10.53 1.01
C GLY A 77 5.75 -11.35 -0.27
N GLY A 78 5.68 -10.69 -1.42
CA GLY A 78 5.55 -11.35 -2.71
C GLY A 78 4.17 -11.89 -3.01
N ARG A 79 3.18 -11.58 -2.20
CA ARG A 79 1.80 -12.01 -2.45
C ARG A 79 1.14 -11.10 -3.48
N ASN A 80 0.59 -11.72 -4.51
CA ASN A 80 -0.06 -11.01 -5.60
C ASN A 80 -1.55 -11.32 -5.68
N THR A 81 -2.13 -11.77 -4.58
CA THR A 81 -3.55 -12.13 -4.56
C THR A 81 -4.23 -11.53 -3.35
N ILE A 82 -5.54 -11.32 -3.49
CA ILE A 82 -6.41 -10.90 -2.41
C ILE A 82 -7.42 -12.01 -2.18
N GLU A 83 -7.56 -12.44 -0.94
CA GLU A 83 -8.57 -13.41 -0.57
C GLU A 83 -9.80 -12.69 -0.05
N ILE A 84 -10.94 -12.98 -0.67
CA ILE A 84 -12.23 -12.41 -0.28
C ILE A 84 -13.13 -13.55 0.17
N THR A 85 -13.60 -13.48 1.41
CA THR A 85 -14.56 -14.45 1.95
C THR A 85 -15.96 -13.91 1.82
N ILE A 86 -16.84 -14.70 1.23
CA ILE A 86 -18.24 -14.34 0.99
C ILE A 86 -19.12 -15.26 1.83
N PHE A 87 -20.02 -14.67 2.56
CA PHE A 87 -20.96 -15.40 3.42
C PHE A 87 -22.37 -15.42 2.82
#